data_5a1e42f173157f1fcc30838cd5e6afd6
#
_entry.id   5a1e42f173157f1fcc30838cd5e6afd6
#
_cell.length_a   1.000
_cell.length_b   1.000
_cell.length_c   1.000
_cell.angle_alpha   90.00
_cell.angle_beta   90.00
_cell.angle_gamma   90.00
#
_symmetry.space_group_name_H-M   'P 1'
#
loop_
_entity.id
_entity.type
_entity.pdbx_description
1 polymer ?
#
loop_
_entity_poly.entity_id
_entity_poly.type
_entity_poly.pdbx_seq_one_letter_code
_entity_poly.pdbx_strand_id
1 'polypeptide(L)'
;MNLRIPVFLVLCTLALGACREARSSSKGTTSVASHRDTILVQASDTTLVGKRLYLSFEGNTSVVEYLSQQQLYWFSKDSIHGEKEGRDTYNALHIEPHVFFVNWVERDGTTVSQILDLRERTCQAFITSNVYSVKKNARVTATLSGKITHIEDSVHLLFE
;
A
#
# COMPACT_ATOMS: atom_id res chain seq x y z
N MET A 1 -17.75 -45.72 -0.60
CA MET A 1 -16.28 -45.76 -0.64
C MET A 1 -15.79 -44.74 0.37
N ASN A 2 -15.48 -45.21 1.59
CA ASN A 2 -15.22 -44.35 2.77
C ASN A 2 -13.71 -44.11 2.88
N LEU A 3 -13.28 -42.85 2.65
CA LEU A 3 -11.89 -42.45 2.81
C LEU A 3 -11.67 -41.96 4.25
N ARG A 4 -10.94 -42.73 5.04
CA ARG A 4 -10.52 -42.42 6.42
C ARG A 4 -9.23 -41.61 6.37
N ILE A 5 -9.25 -40.40 6.93
CA ILE A 5 -8.09 -39.54 7.13
C ILE A 5 -7.48 -39.86 8.51
N PRO A 6 -6.19 -40.17 8.65
CA PRO A 6 -5.56 -40.35 9.95
C PRO A 6 -5.19 -39.00 10.58
N VAL A 7 -5.62 -38.85 11.83
CA VAL A 7 -5.24 -37.74 12.72
C VAL A 7 -3.83 -37.99 13.24
N PHE A 8 -2.88 -37.14 12.86
CA PHE A 8 -1.54 -37.12 13.47
C PHE A 8 -1.55 -36.25 14.72
N LEU A 9 -1.40 -36.90 15.86
CA LEU A 9 -1.21 -36.26 17.16
C LEU A 9 0.27 -35.90 17.31
N VAL A 10 0.61 -34.60 17.27
CA VAL A 10 1.98 -34.13 17.54
C VAL A 10 2.08 -33.75 19.01
N LEU A 11 2.86 -34.52 19.73
CA LEU A 11 3.18 -34.33 21.15
C LEU A 11 4.28 -33.24 21.26
N CYS A 12 3.96 -32.10 21.84
CA CYS A 12 4.91 -31.01 22.06
C CYS A 12 5.51 -31.13 23.46
N THR A 13 6.79 -31.49 23.53
CA THR A 13 7.58 -31.58 24.77
C THR A 13 8.07 -30.20 25.19
N LEU A 14 7.69 -29.78 26.39
CA LEU A 14 8.19 -28.60 27.12
C LEU A 14 9.62 -28.85 27.62
N ALA A 15 10.57 -28.03 27.20
CA ALA A 15 11.88 -27.91 27.81
C ALA A 15 11.97 -26.59 28.60
N LEU A 16 12.01 -26.72 29.91
CA LEU A 16 12.31 -25.64 30.86
C LEU A 16 13.83 -25.49 30.92
N GLY A 17 14.34 -24.35 30.52
CA GLY A 17 15.76 -23.93 30.63
C GLY A 17 15.91 -22.74 31.54
N ALA A 18 16.64 -22.93 32.64
CA ALA A 18 16.78 -22.04 33.77
C ALA A 18 17.63 -20.79 33.48
N CYS A 19 17.24 -19.70 34.13
CA CYS A 19 17.97 -18.46 34.29
C CYS A 19 19.37 -18.64 34.89
N ARG A 20 20.32 -17.86 34.40
CA ARG A 20 21.56 -17.56 35.16
C ARG A 20 21.88 -16.08 34.98
N GLU A 21 21.64 -15.34 36.05
CA GLU A 21 22.11 -13.97 36.24
C GLU A 21 23.64 -13.96 36.34
N ALA A 22 24.28 -13.08 35.59
CA ALA A 22 25.66 -12.68 35.85
C ALA A 22 25.73 -11.16 36.02
N ARG A 23 25.84 -10.74 37.28
CA ARG A 23 26.12 -9.39 37.72
C ARG A 23 27.58 -9.11 37.43
N SER A 24 27.90 -8.12 36.61
CA SER A 24 29.25 -7.51 36.57
C SER A 24 29.11 -5.99 36.65
N SER A 25 29.62 -5.49 37.76
CA SER A 25 29.81 -4.07 38.07
C SER A 25 31.16 -3.62 37.50
N SER A 26 31.16 -2.59 36.64
CA SER A 26 32.37 -1.78 36.46
C SER A 26 32.00 -0.31 36.29
N LYS A 27 32.48 0.49 37.24
CA LYS A 27 32.58 1.94 37.18
C LYS A 27 33.55 2.34 36.07
N GLY A 28 33.20 3.39 35.32
CA GLY A 28 34.17 4.04 34.44
C GLY A 28 33.56 5.18 33.61
N THR A 29 33.69 6.38 34.17
CA THR A 29 34.03 7.64 33.48
C THR A 29 33.11 8.21 32.41
N THR A 30 32.48 9.31 32.78
CA THR A 30 31.80 10.35 32.00
C THR A 30 32.56 10.76 30.74
N SER A 31 31.92 10.60 29.57
CA SER A 31 32.20 11.37 28.37
C SER A 31 30.85 11.81 27.79
N VAL A 32 30.54 13.07 27.99
CA VAL A 32 29.38 13.73 27.41
C VAL A 32 29.72 14.02 25.95
N ALA A 33 29.47 13.05 25.08
CA ALA A 33 29.36 13.30 23.65
C ALA A 33 27.88 13.55 23.33
N SER A 34 27.57 14.83 23.13
CA SER A 34 26.27 15.26 22.59
C SER A 34 26.12 14.68 21.18
N HIS A 35 25.63 13.46 21.08
CA HIS A 35 25.08 12.93 19.87
C HIS A 35 23.67 13.53 19.77
N ARG A 36 23.53 14.54 18.93
CA ARG A 36 22.23 14.86 18.34
C ARG A 36 21.87 13.66 17.47
N ASP A 37 21.21 12.68 18.07
CA ASP A 37 20.45 11.70 17.31
C ASP A 37 19.39 12.49 16.56
N THR A 38 19.70 12.80 15.30
CA THR A 38 18.69 13.14 14.32
C THR A 38 17.85 11.87 14.24
N ILE A 39 16.75 11.84 14.99
CA ILE A 39 15.68 10.88 14.80
C ILE A 39 15.18 11.17 13.40
N LEU A 40 15.70 10.43 12.43
CA LEU A 40 15.06 10.28 11.13
C LEU A 40 13.72 9.62 11.48
N VAL A 41 12.68 10.43 11.59
CA VAL A 41 11.30 9.95 11.60
C VAL A 41 11.15 9.26 10.26
N GLN A 42 11.40 7.97 10.27
CA GLN A 42 11.09 7.09 9.16
C GLN A 42 9.59 7.24 8.98
N ALA A 43 9.17 7.93 7.89
CA ALA A 43 7.77 8.10 7.55
C ALA A 43 7.13 6.72 7.63
N SER A 44 6.15 6.56 8.52
CA SER A 44 5.59 5.25 8.80
C SER A 44 4.87 4.77 7.54
N ASP A 45 5.39 3.73 6.91
CA ASP A 45 4.78 3.09 5.73
C ASP A 45 3.45 2.37 6.06
N THR A 46 2.77 2.85 7.11
CA THR A 46 1.48 2.36 7.58
C THR A 46 0.30 3.19 7.05
N THR A 47 0.54 4.27 6.34
CA THR A 47 -0.50 5.14 5.78
C THR A 47 -0.18 5.55 4.35
N LEU A 48 -1.23 5.71 3.55
CA LEU A 48 -1.17 6.31 2.22
C LEU A 48 -1.39 7.83 2.26
N VAL A 49 -2.02 8.35 3.32
CA VAL A 49 -2.34 9.78 3.42
C VAL A 49 -1.07 10.63 3.34
N GLY A 50 -1.12 11.65 2.49
CA GLY A 50 0.02 12.52 2.19
C GLY A 50 1.02 11.94 1.20
N LYS A 51 0.76 10.78 0.60
CA LYS A 51 1.61 10.21 -0.45
C LYS A 51 1.05 10.48 -1.84
N ARG A 52 1.96 10.78 -2.77
CA ARG A 52 1.70 10.84 -4.20
C ARG A 52 2.49 9.75 -4.90
N LEU A 53 1.80 8.83 -5.54
CA LEU A 53 2.38 7.69 -6.23
C LEU A 53 2.36 7.91 -7.74
N TYR A 54 3.49 7.72 -8.39
CA TYR A 54 3.62 7.72 -9.85
C TYR A 54 3.66 6.28 -10.33
N LEU A 55 2.69 5.90 -11.14
CA LEU A 55 2.49 4.54 -11.61
C LEU A 55 2.78 4.44 -13.10
N SER A 56 3.44 3.37 -13.51
CA SER A 56 3.70 3.04 -14.91
C SER A 56 3.21 1.64 -15.22
N PHE A 57 2.31 1.56 -16.19
CA PHE A 57 1.78 0.32 -16.77
C PHE A 57 2.17 0.24 -18.25
N GLU A 58 1.96 -0.90 -18.88
CA GLU A 58 2.13 -1.01 -20.33
C GLU A 58 1.13 -0.09 -21.05
N GLY A 59 1.65 0.90 -21.79
CA GLY A 59 0.85 1.88 -22.54
C GLY A 59 0.09 2.92 -21.72
N ASN A 60 0.26 2.96 -20.39
CA ASN A 60 -0.43 3.88 -19.51
C ASN A 60 0.49 4.39 -18.38
N THR A 61 0.34 5.66 -18.04
CA THR A 61 0.93 6.25 -16.83
C THR A 61 -0.16 6.86 -15.96
N SER A 62 0.01 6.80 -14.65
CA SER A 62 -0.98 7.32 -13.72
C SER A 62 -0.30 7.95 -12.50
N VAL A 63 -0.94 8.94 -11.92
CA VAL A 63 -0.57 9.54 -10.63
C VAL A 63 -1.76 9.39 -9.69
N VAL A 64 -1.52 8.94 -8.47
CA VAL A 64 -2.54 8.90 -7.42
C VAL A 64 -2.00 9.60 -6.19
N GLU A 65 -2.70 10.63 -5.73
CA GLU A 65 -2.37 11.40 -4.54
C GLU A 65 -3.44 11.22 -3.47
N TYR A 66 -3.05 10.76 -2.30
CA TYR A 66 -3.94 10.49 -1.17
C TYR A 66 -4.05 11.72 -0.28
N LEU A 67 -5.06 12.55 -0.54
CA LEU A 67 -5.26 13.87 0.07
C LEU A 67 -5.67 13.77 1.54
N SER A 68 -6.46 12.76 1.90
CA SER A 68 -6.93 12.49 3.26
C SER A 68 -7.19 10.98 3.43
N GLN A 69 -7.80 10.56 4.54
CA GLN A 69 -8.20 9.17 4.75
C GLN A 69 -9.32 8.69 3.80
N GLN A 70 -10.03 9.61 3.15
CA GLN A 70 -11.20 9.29 2.32
C GLN A 70 -11.16 9.92 0.94
N GLN A 71 -10.25 10.84 0.65
CA GLN A 71 -10.18 11.54 -0.63
C GLN A 71 -8.85 11.33 -1.30
N LEU A 72 -8.89 11.02 -2.59
CA LEU A 72 -7.74 10.99 -3.47
C LEU A 72 -7.96 11.89 -4.69
N TYR A 73 -6.85 12.34 -5.28
CA TYR A 73 -6.77 12.85 -6.64
C TYR A 73 -6.09 11.81 -7.49
N TRP A 74 -6.56 11.64 -8.72
CA TRP A 74 -5.90 10.78 -9.70
C TRP A 74 -5.79 11.46 -11.05
N PHE A 75 -4.74 11.13 -11.76
CA PHE A 75 -4.49 11.49 -13.15
C PHE A 75 -4.05 10.24 -13.89
N SER A 76 -4.52 10.05 -15.12
CA SER A 76 -4.08 8.96 -16.00
C SER A 76 -3.87 9.47 -17.41
N LYS A 77 -2.90 8.87 -18.10
CA LYS A 77 -2.60 9.15 -19.50
C LYS A 77 -2.33 7.85 -20.23
N ASP A 78 -3.11 7.56 -21.25
CA ASP A 78 -2.91 6.45 -22.17
C ASP A 78 -2.96 6.91 -23.63
N SER A 79 -2.44 6.07 -24.53
CA SER A 79 -2.34 6.40 -25.97
C SER A 79 -3.68 6.34 -26.70
N ILE A 80 -4.70 5.73 -26.11
CA ILE A 80 -6.02 5.48 -26.76
C ILE A 80 -7.05 6.50 -26.30
N HIS A 81 -7.12 6.77 -24.98
CA HIS A 81 -8.16 7.61 -24.39
C HIS A 81 -7.63 9.00 -23.98
N GLY A 82 -6.30 9.22 -24.11
CA GLY A 82 -5.67 10.49 -23.77
C GLY A 82 -5.50 10.68 -22.25
N GLU A 83 -5.70 11.91 -21.80
CA GLU A 83 -5.54 12.31 -20.40
C GLU A 83 -6.89 12.41 -19.71
N LYS A 84 -6.97 11.88 -18.49
CA LYS A 84 -8.12 11.96 -17.61
C LYS A 84 -7.66 12.26 -16.20
N GLU A 85 -8.47 12.97 -15.43
CA GLU A 85 -8.22 13.24 -14.02
C GLU A 85 -9.50 13.33 -13.22
N GLY A 86 -9.41 13.17 -11.92
CA GLY A 86 -10.53 13.29 -11.01
C GLY A 86 -10.14 13.35 -9.55
N ARG A 87 -11.16 13.62 -8.73
CA ARG A 87 -11.09 13.52 -7.27
C ARG A 87 -12.26 12.69 -6.82
N ASP A 88 -11.97 11.62 -6.10
CA ASP A 88 -12.97 10.66 -5.67
C ASP A 88 -12.76 10.25 -4.23
N THR A 89 -13.82 9.71 -3.64
CA THR A 89 -13.75 9.07 -2.34
C THR A 89 -13.21 7.65 -2.52
N TYR A 90 -12.25 7.26 -1.68
CA TYR A 90 -11.65 5.94 -1.71
C TYR A 90 -11.78 5.20 -0.39
N ASN A 91 -11.64 3.89 -0.45
CA ASN A 91 -11.43 3.02 0.69
C ASN A 91 -10.07 2.36 0.57
N ALA A 92 -9.38 2.23 1.70
CA ALA A 92 -8.11 1.52 1.77
C ALA A 92 -8.10 0.52 2.92
N LEU A 93 -7.52 -0.64 2.67
CA LEU A 93 -7.19 -1.64 3.68
C LEU A 93 -5.67 -1.82 3.71
N HIS A 94 -5.08 -1.70 4.88
CA HIS A 94 -3.71 -2.08 5.13
C HIS A 94 -3.67 -3.60 5.31
N ILE A 95 -3.07 -4.33 4.36
CA ILE A 95 -3.08 -5.80 4.33
C ILE A 95 -1.87 -6.33 5.10
N GLU A 96 -0.68 -5.79 4.79
CA GLU A 96 0.60 -6.16 5.37
C GLU A 96 1.50 -4.91 5.44
N PRO A 97 2.62 -4.92 6.18
CA PRO A 97 3.56 -3.83 6.15
C PRO A 97 3.92 -3.44 4.71
N HIS A 98 3.67 -2.19 4.33
CA HIS A 98 3.86 -1.60 3.00
C HIS A 98 2.87 -2.06 1.92
N VAL A 99 1.91 -2.95 2.22
CA VAL A 99 0.93 -3.46 1.24
C VAL A 99 -0.47 -2.93 1.55
N PHE A 100 -1.09 -2.31 0.55
CA PHE A 100 -2.42 -1.72 0.64
C PHE A 100 -3.32 -2.23 -0.48
N PHE A 101 -4.57 -2.50 -0.14
CA PHE A 101 -5.66 -2.59 -1.10
C PHE A 101 -6.40 -1.27 -1.10
N VAL A 102 -6.61 -0.68 -2.27
CA VAL A 102 -7.32 0.58 -2.45
C VAL A 102 -8.42 0.41 -3.49
N ASN A 103 -9.58 1.03 -3.25
CA ASN A 103 -10.70 1.01 -4.19
C ASN A 103 -11.41 2.36 -4.23
N TRP A 104 -11.79 2.80 -5.44
CA TRP A 104 -12.66 3.96 -5.65
C TRP A 104 -13.56 3.77 -6.87
N VAL A 105 -14.55 4.65 -6.99
CA VAL A 105 -15.46 4.71 -8.14
C VAL A 105 -15.39 6.11 -8.73
N GLU A 106 -15.03 6.20 -10.00
CA GLU A 106 -14.96 7.46 -10.76
C GLU A 106 -16.37 7.97 -11.11
N ARG A 107 -16.46 9.25 -11.45
CA ARG A 107 -17.73 9.90 -11.79
C ARG A 107 -18.50 9.20 -12.93
N ASP A 108 -17.80 8.59 -13.88
CA ASP A 108 -18.40 7.86 -15.01
C ASP A 108 -18.84 6.44 -14.66
N GLY A 109 -18.66 6.03 -13.40
CA GLY A 109 -18.98 4.69 -12.90
C GLY A 109 -17.86 3.67 -13.12
N THR A 110 -16.70 4.09 -13.61
CA THR A 110 -15.49 3.25 -13.63
C THR A 110 -15.09 2.91 -12.20
N THR A 111 -14.88 1.65 -11.92
CA THR A 111 -14.38 1.18 -10.63
C THR A 111 -12.91 0.81 -10.78
N VAL A 112 -12.07 1.31 -9.89
CA VAL A 112 -10.65 1.00 -9.84
C VAL A 112 -10.34 0.34 -8.50
N SER A 113 -9.70 -0.83 -8.55
CA SER A 113 -9.17 -1.53 -7.38
C SER A 113 -7.68 -1.74 -7.58
N GLN A 114 -6.87 -1.42 -6.58
CA GLN A 114 -5.41 -1.54 -6.66
C GLN A 114 -4.86 -2.31 -5.46
N ILE A 115 -3.86 -3.15 -5.70
CA ILE A 115 -2.95 -3.66 -4.68
C ILE A 115 -1.62 -2.95 -4.89
N LEU A 116 -1.19 -2.20 -3.88
CA LEU A 116 0.04 -1.42 -3.86
C LEU A 116 1.02 -2.08 -2.92
N ASP A 117 2.20 -2.45 -3.39
CA ASP A 117 3.33 -2.79 -2.54
C ASP A 117 4.36 -1.66 -2.64
N LEU A 118 4.47 -0.86 -1.58
CA LEU A 118 5.34 0.31 -1.53
C LEU A 118 6.82 -0.09 -1.39
N ARG A 119 7.12 -1.28 -0.86
CA ARG A 119 8.48 -1.80 -0.70
C ARG A 119 9.01 -2.33 -2.02
N GLU A 120 8.23 -3.24 -2.65
CA GLU A 120 8.59 -3.85 -3.93
C GLU A 120 8.33 -2.91 -5.12
N ARG A 121 7.71 -1.76 -4.86
CA ARG A 121 7.38 -0.76 -5.88
C ARG A 121 6.50 -1.34 -7.00
N THR A 122 5.50 -2.13 -6.63
CA THR A 122 4.57 -2.74 -7.58
C THR A 122 3.14 -2.28 -7.37
N CYS A 123 2.37 -2.27 -8.46
CA CYS A 123 0.94 -2.00 -8.47
C CYS A 123 0.24 -3.02 -9.35
N GLN A 124 -0.79 -3.68 -8.78
CA GLN A 124 -1.75 -4.48 -9.55
C GLN A 124 -3.06 -3.73 -9.54
N ALA A 125 -3.60 -3.43 -10.72
CA ALA A 125 -4.86 -2.71 -10.84
C ALA A 125 -5.91 -3.56 -11.58
N PHE A 126 -7.12 -3.57 -11.04
CA PHE A 126 -8.31 -4.13 -11.67
C PHE A 126 -9.31 -3.01 -11.92
N ILE A 127 -9.68 -2.82 -13.19
CA ILE A 127 -10.55 -1.74 -13.63
C ILE A 127 -11.82 -2.33 -14.24
N THR A 128 -12.97 -1.82 -13.82
CA THR A 128 -14.25 -2.16 -14.44
C THR A 128 -14.91 -0.88 -14.93
N SER A 129 -15.17 -0.76 -16.21
CA SER A 129 -15.83 0.40 -16.79
C SER A 129 -17.09 0.01 -17.56
N ASN A 130 -18.02 0.97 -17.69
CA ASN A 130 -19.18 0.83 -18.54
C ASN A 130 -18.79 1.23 -19.96
N VAL A 131 -18.92 0.32 -20.92
CA VAL A 131 -18.85 0.69 -22.32
C VAL A 131 -20.21 1.22 -22.72
N TYR A 132 -20.30 2.51 -23.01
CA TYR A 132 -21.45 3.12 -23.66
C TYR A 132 -21.47 2.73 -25.15
N SER A 133 -21.47 1.44 -25.45
CA SER A 133 -21.64 0.95 -26.78
C SER A 133 -23.07 0.41 -26.93
N VAL A 134 -23.52 0.23 -28.17
CA VAL A 134 -24.87 -0.15 -28.66
C VAL A 134 -25.57 -1.30 -27.91
N LYS A 135 -24.86 -2.05 -27.10
CA LYS A 135 -25.38 -3.03 -26.13
C LYS A 135 -25.46 -2.40 -24.74
N LYS A 136 -26.65 -1.92 -24.38
CA LYS A 136 -26.95 -1.44 -23.01
C LYS A 136 -26.40 -2.48 -21.98
N ASN A 137 -25.59 -2.00 -21.02
CA ASN A 137 -25.08 -2.76 -19.89
C ASN A 137 -23.87 -3.69 -20.13
N ALA A 138 -23.07 -3.51 -21.16
CA ALA A 138 -21.80 -4.21 -21.25
C ALA A 138 -20.76 -3.56 -20.31
N ARG A 139 -20.25 -4.32 -19.35
CA ARG A 139 -19.08 -3.94 -18.56
C ARG A 139 -17.83 -4.52 -19.20
N VAL A 140 -16.77 -3.73 -19.23
CA VAL A 140 -15.44 -4.17 -19.64
C VAL A 140 -14.54 -4.17 -18.41
N THR A 141 -13.73 -5.21 -18.30
CA THR A 141 -12.75 -5.35 -17.23
C THR A 141 -11.35 -5.36 -17.82
N ALA A 142 -10.41 -4.75 -17.12
CA ALA A 142 -8.99 -4.80 -17.43
C ALA A 142 -8.21 -5.09 -16.15
N THR A 143 -7.14 -5.90 -16.28
CA THR A 143 -6.16 -6.12 -15.23
C THR A 143 -4.83 -5.59 -15.72
N LEU A 144 -4.22 -4.70 -14.95
CA LEU A 144 -2.95 -4.07 -15.27
C LEU A 144 -1.93 -4.41 -14.19
N SER A 145 -0.74 -4.80 -14.63
CA SER A 145 0.43 -4.96 -13.77
C SER A 145 1.41 -3.84 -14.05
N GLY A 146 1.82 -3.12 -13.03
CA GLY A 146 2.66 -1.94 -13.16
C GLY A 146 3.65 -1.75 -12.03
N LYS A 147 4.42 -0.68 -12.13
CA LYS A 147 5.43 -0.28 -11.15
C LYS A 147 5.11 1.08 -10.58
N ILE A 148 5.44 1.26 -9.32
CA ILE A 148 5.49 2.55 -8.64
C ILE A 148 6.88 3.14 -8.93
N THR A 149 6.95 4.05 -9.89
CA THR A 149 8.23 4.63 -10.35
C THR A 149 8.76 5.66 -9.38
N HIS A 150 7.86 6.36 -8.69
CA HIS A 150 8.22 7.36 -7.70
C HIS A 150 7.16 7.47 -6.60
N ILE A 151 7.57 7.82 -5.40
CA ILE A 151 6.71 8.16 -4.25
C ILE A 151 7.18 9.50 -3.72
N GLU A 152 6.27 10.45 -3.64
CA GLU A 152 6.46 11.73 -2.96
C GLU A 152 5.63 11.72 -1.68
N ASP A 153 6.22 12.18 -0.58
CA ASP A 153 5.47 12.56 0.60
C ASP A 153 5.00 14.01 0.39
N SER A 154 3.71 14.18 0.11
CA SER A 154 3.09 15.51 0.02
C SER A 154 3.08 16.10 1.41
N VAL A 155 3.95 17.06 1.67
CA VAL A 155 3.84 17.90 2.86
C VAL A 155 2.65 18.83 2.64
N HIS A 156 1.44 18.37 2.93
CA HIS A 156 0.33 19.29 3.12
C HIS A 156 0.66 20.08 4.37
N LEU A 157 1.22 21.28 4.20
CA LEU A 157 1.21 22.30 5.21
C LEU A 157 -0.28 22.54 5.54
N LEU A 158 -0.72 21.94 6.65
CA LEU A 158 -2.00 22.28 7.26
C LEU A 158 -1.88 23.71 7.75
N PHE A 159 -2.14 24.67 6.85
CA PHE A 159 -2.50 26.00 7.24
C PHE A 159 -4.02 26.00 7.47
N GLU A 160 -4.42 25.77 8.72
CA GLU A 160 -5.69 26.25 9.23
C GLU A 160 -5.62 27.76 9.48
#